data_88ce6e864b2068b508955ef34ad080e5
#
_entry.id   88ce6e864b2068b508955ef34ad080e5
#
_cell.length_a   1.000
_cell.length_b   1.000
_cell.length_c   1.000
_cell.angle_alpha   90.00
_cell.angle_beta   90.00
_cell.angle_gamma   90.00
#
_symmetry.space_group_name_H-M   'P 1'
#
loop_
_entity.id
_entity.type
_entity.pdbx_description
1 polymer ?
#
loop_
_entity_poly.entity_id
_entity_poly.type
_entity_poly.pdbx_seq_one_letter_code
_entity_poly.pdbx_strand_id
1 'polypeptide(L)'
;GGYILPGLIDAHTHIGISEEGLRWEGEDCNEATDPVTPDMRAVDGINPFDTAIPKARRAGITTVAVSPGSTNVIGGQIAAIKLIGKNVDNMVIKAPCAIKFALGENPKRTYGDNKGRSPMTRMATAAIMRKTLMRAQRYMNKKEAGEDIYEPDMEALIPLLKREIPAHFHAHRADDILTAIRIAHEFNLKYCILHATGAEKITDCIKDEHAVFVVGPSMGPAGKPETVGGSFATAGVLTAAGMEVAITTDHDVTPLWLLPSFAAMCVREGMNEYAALQAITIIPAKALGIDACVGSIKVGKDADIVVFTGHPFNYLTEVRAVFINGVKVE
;
A
#
# COMPACT_ATOMS: atom_id res chain seq x y z
N GLY A 1 -24.67 -19.79 13.49
CA GLY A 1 -24.70 -18.45 12.88
C GLY A 1 -23.37 -18.11 12.28
N GLY A 2 -23.36 -17.25 11.25
CA GLY A 2 -22.14 -16.78 10.60
C GLY A 2 -21.87 -15.32 10.94
N TYR A 3 -20.76 -14.80 10.40
CA TYR A 3 -20.37 -13.39 10.48
C TYR A 3 -20.52 -12.72 9.11
N ILE A 4 -20.98 -11.47 9.10
CA ILE A 4 -21.05 -10.64 7.90
C ILE A 4 -20.13 -9.45 8.12
N LEU A 5 -19.16 -9.27 7.23
CA LEU A 5 -18.22 -8.17 7.24
C LEU A 5 -18.26 -7.39 5.92
N PRO A 6 -17.78 -6.14 5.91
CA PRO A 6 -17.41 -5.49 4.66
C PRO A 6 -16.39 -6.35 3.93
N GLY A 7 -16.32 -6.23 2.62
CA GLY A 7 -15.24 -6.83 1.84
C GLY A 7 -13.87 -6.45 2.40
N LEU A 8 -12.97 -7.42 2.49
CA LEU A 8 -11.62 -7.22 3.02
C LEU A 8 -10.78 -6.41 2.01
N ILE A 9 -9.89 -5.58 2.54
CA ILE A 9 -9.07 -4.65 1.75
C ILE A 9 -7.61 -4.76 2.16
N ASP A 10 -6.72 -4.89 1.18
CA ASP A 10 -5.28 -4.72 1.38
C ASP A 10 -4.81 -3.41 0.72
N ALA A 11 -4.20 -2.53 1.51
CA ALA A 11 -3.75 -1.20 1.06
C ALA A 11 -2.42 -1.22 0.30
N HIS A 12 -1.76 -2.37 0.18
CA HIS A 12 -0.49 -2.48 -0.51
C HIS A 12 -0.24 -3.88 -1.06
N THR A 13 -0.35 -4.04 -2.36
CA THR A 13 -0.10 -5.29 -3.10
C THR A 13 0.56 -5.00 -4.44
N HIS A 14 1.07 -6.05 -5.08
CA HIS A 14 1.59 -6.04 -6.44
C HIS A 14 0.80 -6.98 -7.36
N ILE A 15 -0.41 -7.39 -6.94
CA ILE A 15 -1.27 -8.33 -7.70
C ILE A 15 -1.53 -7.80 -9.11
N GLY A 16 -1.40 -8.67 -10.09
CA GLY A 16 -1.60 -8.36 -11.50
C GLY A 16 -0.43 -7.64 -12.18
N ILE A 17 0.56 -7.12 -11.43
CA ILE A 17 1.83 -6.57 -11.95
C ILE A 17 3.06 -7.36 -11.45
N SER A 18 2.86 -8.31 -10.57
CA SER A 18 3.74 -9.42 -10.22
C SER A 18 2.87 -10.68 -10.26
N GLU A 19 2.74 -11.24 -11.48
CA GLU A 19 1.75 -12.26 -11.78
C GLU A 19 2.12 -13.62 -11.21
N GLU A 20 1.19 -14.28 -10.55
CA GLU A 20 1.44 -15.56 -9.93
C GLU A 20 1.84 -16.63 -10.96
N GLY A 21 3.07 -17.15 -10.83
CA GLY A 21 3.59 -18.26 -11.64
C GLY A 21 4.23 -17.89 -12.97
N LEU A 22 4.21 -16.63 -13.41
CA LEU A 22 4.76 -16.20 -14.69
C LEU A 22 6.22 -15.76 -14.65
N ARG A 23 6.84 -15.66 -13.46
CA ARG A 23 8.23 -15.23 -13.27
C ARG A 23 8.51 -13.89 -13.96
N TRP A 24 9.68 -13.73 -14.62
CA TRP A 24 10.11 -12.47 -15.21
C TRP A 24 9.16 -11.91 -16.28
N GLU A 25 8.42 -12.73 -16.97
CA GLU A 25 7.48 -12.29 -18.01
C GLU A 25 6.26 -11.58 -17.41
N GLY A 26 5.80 -12.05 -16.24
CA GLY A 26 4.73 -11.41 -15.47
C GLY A 26 5.23 -10.46 -14.38
N GLU A 27 6.49 -9.98 -14.44
CA GLU A 27 7.13 -9.16 -13.42
C GLU A 27 7.26 -7.70 -13.88
N ASP A 28 6.18 -6.94 -13.79
CA ASP A 28 6.10 -5.52 -14.14
C ASP A 28 6.11 -4.59 -12.90
N CYS A 29 6.44 -5.16 -11.75
CA CYS A 29 6.38 -4.44 -10.46
C CYS A 29 7.39 -3.28 -10.37
N ASN A 30 8.58 -3.42 -10.99
CA ASN A 30 9.68 -2.50 -10.78
C ASN A 30 10.33 -2.02 -12.09
N GLU A 31 10.09 -0.77 -12.48
CA GLU A 31 10.86 -0.10 -13.56
C GLU A 31 12.22 0.36 -13.01
N ALA A 32 13.20 -0.54 -13.06
CA ALA A 32 14.48 -0.31 -12.44
C ALA A 32 15.49 0.47 -13.29
N THR A 33 15.08 1.07 -14.41
CA THR A 33 15.99 1.80 -15.32
C THR A 33 16.28 3.24 -14.84
N ASP A 34 15.33 3.87 -14.13
CA ASP A 34 15.50 5.20 -13.53
C ASP A 34 14.98 5.21 -12.09
N PRO A 35 15.65 5.89 -11.14
CA PRO A 35 15.19 5.98 -9.76
C PRO A 35 13.94 6.86 -9.57
N VAL A 36 13.50 7.60 -10.59
CA VAL A 36 12.37 8.52 -10.51
C VAL A 36 11.44 8.35 -11.71
N THR A 37 10.30 7.74 -11.51
CA THR A 37 9.32 7.36 -12.54
C THR A 37 7.89 7.67 -12.08
N PRO A 38 7.54 8.91 -11.68
CA PRO A 38 6.24 9.23 -11.08
C PRO A 38 5.07 9.16 -12.07
N ASP A 39 5.33 9.21 -13.37
CA ASP A 39 4.37 9.12 -14.47
C ASP A 39 3.97 7.67 -14.81
N MET A 40 4.72 6.66 -14.36
CA MET A 40 4.35 5.26 -14.49
C MET A 40 3.06 4.98 -13.72
N ARG A 41 2.11 4.28 -14.35
CA ARG A 41 0.79 4.00 -13.78
C ARG A 41 0.60 2.49 -13.61
N ALA A 42 0.30 2.04 -12.40
CA ALA A 42 0.03 0.62 -12.16
C ALA A 42 -1.08 0.05 -13.06
N VAL A 43 -2.09 0.85 -13.42
CA VAL A 43 -3.19 0.41 -14.30
C VAL A 43 -2.73 -0.08 -15.66
N ASP A 44 -1.58 0.39 -16.17
CA ASP A 44 -1.07 0.00 -17.48
C ASP A 44 -0.37 -1.39 -17.46
N GLY A 45 0.01 -1.88 -16.25
CA GLY A 45 0.61 -3.20 -16.06
C GLY A 45 -0.32 -4.26 -15.49
N ILE A 46 -1.51 -3.89 -14.98
CA ILE A 46 -2.39 -4.86 -14.31
C ILE A 46 -2.96 -5.86 -15.30
N ASN A 47 -2.66 -7.16 -15.08
CA ASN A 47 -3.36 -8.25 -15.73
C ASN A 47 -4.60 -8.68 -14.92
N PRO A 48 -5.85 -8.44 -15.41
CA PRO A 48 -7.08 -8.84 -14.71
C PRO A 48 -7.30 -10.35 -14.66
N PHE A 49 -6.46 -11.12 -15.35
CA PHE A 49 -6.52 -12.60 -15.40
C PHE A 49 -5.47 -13.26 -14.51
N ASP A 50 -4.72 -12.50 -13.72
CA ASP A 50 -3.79 -13.08 -12.74
C ASP A 50 -4.50 -14.11 -11.86
N THR A 51 -3.92 -15.30 -11.77
CA THR A 51 -4.49 -16.43 -11.02
C THR A 51 -4.59 -16.21 -9.51
N ALA A 52 -3.91 -15.21 -8.98
CA ALA A 52 -4.03 -14.75 -7.60
C ALA A 52 -5.39 -14.08 -7.31
N ILE A 53 -6.01 -13.41 -8.31
CA ILE A 53 -7.29 -12.68 -8.13
C ILE A 53 -8.41 -13.59 -7.65
N PRO A 54 -8.77 -14.72 -8.31
CA PRO A 54 -9.81 -15.61 -7.80
C PRO A 54 -9.45 -16.24 -6.44
N LYS A 55 -8.17 -16.46 -6.12
CA LYS A 55 -7.76 -16.96 -4.81
C LYS A 55 -8.02 -15.94 -3.72
N ALA A 56 -7.70 -14.66 -3.97
CA ALA A 56 -7.96 -13.56 -3.05
C ALA A 56 -9.47 -13.39 -2.80
N ARG A 57 -10.31 -13.43 -3.85
CA ARG A 57 -11.77 -13.37 -3.70
C ARG A 57 -12.31 -14.47 -2.79
N ARG A 58 -11.88 -15.73 -3.00
CA ARG A 58 -12.28 -16.86 -2.16
C ARG A 58 -11.92 -16.68 -0.69
N ALA A 59 -10.92 -15.86 -0.37
CA ALA A 59 -10.58 -15.50 1.01
C ALA A 59 -11.34 -14.26 1.53
N GLY A 60 -12.21 -13.66 0.71
CA GLY A 60 -13.04 -12.52 1.10
C GLY A 60 -12.43 -11.15 0.78
N ILE A 61 -11.28 -11.10 0.07
CA ILE A 61 -10.71 -9.83 -0.35
C ILE A 61 -11.48 -9.33 -1.59
N THR A 62 -11.99 -8.12 -1.51
CA THR A 62 -12.80 -7.50 -2.57
C THR A 62 -12.10 -6.35 -3.26
N THR A 63 -11.18 -5.69 -2.55
CA THR A 63 -10.53 -4.46 -2.98
C THR A 63 -9.05 -4.49 -2.58
N VAL A 64 -8.19 -3.99 -3.45
CA VAL A 64 -6.74 -3.89 -3.20
C VAL A 64 -6.18 -2.60 -3.77
N ALA A 65 -5.04 -2.16 -3.22
CA ALA A 65 -4.16 -1.24 -3.90
C ALA A 65 -3.12 -2.01 -4.70
N VAL A 66 -3.04 -1.76 -5.99
CA VAL A 66 -1.95 -2.24 -6.84
C VAL A 66 -0.91 -1.13 -6.93
N SER A 67 0.28 -1.41 -6.44
CA SER A 67 1.37 -0.46 -6.26
C SER A 67 2.59 -0.89 -7.07
N PRO A 68 3.29 0.05 -7.74
CA PRO A 68 4.67 -0.21 -8.13
C PRO A 68 5.51 -0.65 -6.94
N GLY A 69 6.57 -1.41 -7.19
CA GLY A 69 7.48 -1.90 -6.17
C GLY A 69 8.33 -0.83 -5.51
N SER A 70 9.38 -1.24 -4.82
CA SER A 70 10.18 -0.35 -3.97
C SER A 70 11.63 -0.20 -4.44
N THR A 71 11.96 -0.55 -5.68
CA THR A 71 13.31 -0.30 -6.23
C THR A 71 13.54 1.19 -6.49
N ASN A 72 12.51 1.91 -6.93
CA ASN A 72 12.62 3.32 -7.29
C ASN A 72 12.43 4.23 -6.08
N VAL A 73 13.19 5.31 -6.03
CA VAL A 73 13.02 6.37 -5.02
C VAL A 73 11.61 6.99 -5.11
N ILE A 74 11.12 7.19 -6.34
CA ILE A 74 9.73 7.54 -6.66
C ILE A 74 9.28 6.59 -7.77
N GLY A 75 8.36 5.67 -7.46
CA GLY A 75 8.06 4.51 -8.29
C GLY A 75 6.85 4.64 -9.19
N GLY A 76 5.96 5.61 -8.97
CA GLY A 76 4.80 5.82 -9.81
C GLY A 76 3.45 5.77 -9.09
N GLN A 77 2.39 5.74 -9.89
CA GLN A 77 1.01 5.91 -9.49
C GLN A 77 0.38 4.57 -9.07
N ILE A 78 -0.20 4.56 -7.88
CA ILE A 78 -0.92 3.43 -7.29
C ILE A 78 -2.38 3.47 -7.72
N ALA A 79 -2.97 2.31 -8.02
CA ALA A 79 -4.39 2.16 -8.34
C ALA A 79 -5.12 1.36 -7.25
N ALA A 80 -6.27 1.84 -6.82
CA ALA A 80 -7.22 1.07 -6.02
C ALA A 80 -8.23 0.39 -6.96
N ILE A 81 -8.31 -0.94 -6.89
CA ILE A 81 -9.17 -1.74 -7.77
C ILE A 81 -10.06 -2.69 -6.97
N LYS A 82 -11.22 -3.02 -7.54
CA LYS A 82 -12.04 -4.16 -7.10
C LYS A 82 -11.63 -5.43 -7.82
N LEU A 83 -11.63 -6.54 -7.12
CA LEU A 83 -11.25 -7.84 -7.68
C LEU A 83 -12.39 -8.47 -8.51
N ILE A 84 -13.04 -7.67 -9.35
CA ILE A 84 -14.11 -8.10 -10.27
C ILE A 84 -13.95 -7.38 -11.59
N GLY A 85 -14.03 -8.11 -12.69
CA GLY A 85 -13.89 -7.57 -14.04
C GLY A 85 -12.96 -8.39 -14.90
N LYS A 86 -12.96 -8.08 -16.20
CA LYS A 86 -12.05 -8.65 -17.23
C LYS A 86 -11.29 -7.56 -17.96
N ASN A 87 -11.50 -6.31 -17.60
CA ASN A 87 -10.84 -5.13 -18.10
C ASN A 87 -10.51 -4.25 -16.89
N VAL A 88 -9.26 -3.83 -16.78
CA VAL A 88 -8.75 -3.02 -15.66
C VAL A 88 -9.58 -1.74 -15.46
N ASP A 89 -10.01 -1.07 -16.54
CA ASP A 89 -10.81 0.15 -16.46
C ASP A 89 -12.13 -0.05 -15.69
N ASN A 90 -12.70 -1.26 -15.75
CA ASN A 90 -13.93 -1.61 -15.03
C ASN A 90 -13.64 -2.07 -13.59
N MET A 91 -12.39 -2.31 -13.24
CA MET A 91 -11.95 -2.71 -11.89
C MET A 91 -11.57 -1.51 -11.04
N VAL A 92 -11.14 -0.41 -11.66
CA VAL A 92 -10.62 0.79 -10.98
C VAL A 92 -11.72 1.47 -10.15
N ILE A 93 -11.43 1.71 -8.87
CA ILE A 93 -12.18 2.62 -8.00
C ILE A 93 -11.57 4.01 -8.06
N LYS A 94 -10.23 4.09 -7.98
CA LYS A 94 -9.48 5.33 -7.99
C LYS A 94 -8.07 5.12 -8.52
N ALA A 95 -7.69 5.87 -9.55
CA ALA A 95 -6.34 5.91 -10.12
C ALA A 95 -5.99 7.31 -10.62
N PRO A 96 -4.90 7.94 -10.17
CA PRO A 96 -4.08 7.47 -9.04
C PRO A 96 -4.79 7.63 -7.68
N CYS A 97 -4.57 6.69 -6.77
CA CYS A 97 -5.01 6.83 -5.38
C CYS A 97 -3.86 7.27 -4.45
N ALA A 98 -2.62 7.07 -4.86
CA ALA A 98 -1.39 7.49 -4.17
C ALA A 98 -0.21 7.49 -5.16
N ILE A 99 0.94 8.05 -4.72
CA ILE A 99 2.24 7.89 -5.40
C ILE A 99 3.16 7.07 -4.52
N LYS A 100 3.83 6.07 -5.12
CA LYS A 100 4.80 5.22 -4.44
C LYS A 100 6.14 5.92 -4.27
N PHE A 101 6.68 5.86 -3.06
CA PHE A 101 8.02 6.28 -2.68
C PHE A 101 8.73 5.13 -1.98
N ALA A 102 10.07 5.08 -2.05
CA ALA A 102 10.83 4.11 -1.28
C ALA A 102 12.11 4.69 -0.70
N LEU A 103 12.34 4.36 0.58
CA LEU A 103 13.58 4.55 1.32
C LEU A 103 14.20 3.17 1.65
N GLY A 104 15.31 3.19 2.37
CA GLY A 104 15.93 1.98 2.88
C GLY A 104 16.87 1.32 1.90
N GLU A 105 16.96 -0.01 1.96
CA GLU A 105 17.98 -0.75 1.23
C GLU A 105 17.63 -0.97 -0.25
N ASN A 106 16.34 -1.02 -0.62
CA ASN A 106 15.95 -1.41 -1.97
C ASN A 106 16.46 -0.43 -3.05
N PRO A 107 16.26 0.90 -2.97
CA PRO A 107 16.86 1.83 -3.93
C PRO A 107 18.38 1.80 -3.92
N LYS A 108 19.00 1.71 -2.74
CA LYS A 108 20.45 1.62 -2.60
C LYS A 108 21.04 0.39 -3.30
N ARG A 109 20.41 -0.76 -3.09
CA ARG A 109 20.82 -2.03 -3.71
C ARG A 109 20.64 -2.00 -5.21
N THR A 110 19.44 -1.58 -5.67
CA THR A 110 19.12 -1.59 -7.09
C THR A 110 20.01 -0.68 -7.91
N TYR A 111 20.22 0.55 -7.47
CA TYR A 111 21.01 1.52 -8.23
C TYR A 111 22.46 1.56 -7.81
N GLY A 112 22.74 1.58 -6.50
CA GLY A 112 24.10 1.67 -5.98
C GLY A 112 24.89 0.40 -6.15
N ASP A 113 24.42 -0.68 -5.56
CA ASP A 113 25.14 -1.96 -5.53
C ASP A 113 25.10 -2.65 -6.90
N ASN A 114 23.91 -2.82 -7.47
CA ASN A 114 23.76 -3.59 -8.71
C ASN A 114 24.18 -2.81 -9.97
N LYS A 115 24.04 -1.47 -10.00
CA LYS A 115 24.24 -0.65 -11.20
C LYS A 115 25.35 0.41 -11.09
N GLY A 116 25.98 0.55 -9.92
CA GLY A 116 27.07 1.51 -9.69
C GLY A 116 26.68 2.98 -9.87
N ARG A 117 25.39 3.35 -9.66
CA ARG A 117 24.88 4.71 -9.80
C ARG A 117 24.04 5.16 -8.61
N SER A 118 23.70 6.44 -8.55
CA SER A 118 22.88 7.01 -7.47
C SER A 118 21.44 6.46 -7.48
N PRO A 119 20.84 6.18 -6.28
CA PRO A 119 21.42 6.38 -4.95
C PRO A 119 22.25 5.19 -4.45
N MET A 120 23.38 5.47 -3.80
CA MET A 120 24.18 4.48 -3.04
C MET A 120 23.95 4.58 -1.53
N THR A 121 23.40 5.69 -1.07
CA THR A 121 23.24 6.00 0.37
C THR A 121 21.84 6.46 0.68
N ARG A 122 21.39 6.33 1.95
CA ARG A 122 20.14 6.93 2.44
C ARG A 122 20.10 8.43 2.22
N MET A 123 21.24 9.11 2.36
CA MET A 123 21.36 10.55 2.09
C MET A 123 21.04 10.86 0.62
N ALA A 124 21.57 10.08 -0.33
CA ALA A 124 21.30 10.26 -1.76
C ALA A 124 19.83 9.97 -2.10
N THR A 125 19.24 8.93 -1.50
CA THR A 125 17.81 8.63 -1.65
C THR A 125 16.94 9.81 -1.22
N ALA A 126 17.15 10.34 -0.03
CA ALA A 126 16.43 11.51 0.49
C ALA A 126 16.69 12.78 -0.35
N ALA A 127 17.91 12.98 -0.84
CA ALA A 127 18.27 14.11 -1.70
C ALA A 127 17.55 14.06 -3.06
N ILE A 128 17.43 12.87 -3.67
CA ILE A 128 16.68 12.66 -4.92
C ILE A 128 15.20 13.00 -4.71
N MET A 129 14.57 12.50 -3.63
CA MET A 129 13.18 12.83 -3.29
C MET A 129 12.95 14.33 -3.20
N ARG A 130 13.77 15.02 -2.39
CA ARG A 130 13.66 16.48 -2.23
C ARG A 130 13.84 17.22 -3.54
N LYS A 131 14.88 16.87 -4.31
CA LYS A 131 15.16 17.51 -5.61
C LYS A 131 13.97 17.37 -6.56
N THR A 132 13.37 16.20 -6.62
CA THR A 132 12.21 15.94 -7.49
C THR A 132 10.97 16.69 -7.00
N LEU A 133 10.65 16.65 -5.70
CA LEU A 133 9.52 17.39 -5.14
C LEU A 133 9.69 18.92 -5.28
N MET A 134 10.89 19.44 -5.11
CA MET A 134 11.17 20.87 -5.36
C MET A 134 11.01 21.24 -6.85
N ARG A 135 11.41 20.35 -7.77
CA ARG A 135 11.19 20.55 -9.21
C ARG A 135 9.69 20.55 -9.52
N ALA A 136 8.94 19.59 -9.00
CA ALA A 136 7.49 19.51 -9.17
C ALA A 136 6.76 20.73 -8.59
N GLN A 137 7.19 21.23 -7.44
CA GLN A 137 6.61 22.44 -6.84
C GLN A 137 6.87 23.69 -7.69
N ARG A 138 8.09 23.83 -8.23
CA ARG A 138 8.40 24.93 -9.17
C ARG A 138 7.60 24.82 -10.46
N TYR A 139 7.46 23.61 -10.98
CA TYR A 139 6.66 23.33 -12.17
C TYR A 139 5.18 23.70 -11.94
N MET A 140 4.59 23.24 -10.83
CA MET A 140 3.22 23.57 -10.45
C MET A 140 3.00 25.08 -10.34
N ASN A 141 3.92 25.83 -9.69
CA ASN A 141 3.83 27.29 -9.56
C ASN A 141 3.89 28.00 -10.92
N LYS A 142 4.73 27.55 -11.84
CA LYS A 142 4.82 28.10 -13.20
C LYS A 142 3.53 27.90 -13.98
N LYS A 143 2.98 26.67 -13.90
CA LYS A 143 1.72 26.33 -14.54
C LYS A 143 0.55 27.17 -13.99
N GLU A 144 0.49 27.36 -12.66
CA GLU A 144 -0.49 28.23 -12.01
C GLU A 144 -0.31 29.72 -12.39
N ALA A 145 0.90 30.14 -12.73
CA ALA A 145 1.19 31.46 -13.28
C ALA A 145 0.81 31.63 -14.77
N GLY A 146 0.31 30.57 -15.42
CA GLY A 146 -0.15 30.60 -16.81
C GLY A 146 0.93 30.26 -17.85
N GLU A 147 2.09 29.70 -17.44
CA GLU A 147 3.08 29.21 -18.40
C GLU A 147 2.53 27.97 -19.15
N ASP A 148 2.65 27.95 -20.47
CA ASP A 148 2.30 26.81 -21.32
C ASP A 148 3.44 25.79 -21.34
N ILE A 149 3.46 24.95 -20.31
CA ILE A 149 4.48 23.92 -20.09
C ILE A 149 3.82 22.57 -19.82
N TYR A 150 4.44 21.48 -20.29
CA TYR A 150 4.01 20.12 -20.04
C TYR A 150 5.20 19.17 -19.86
N GLU A 151 5.34 18.64 -18.64
CA GLU A 151 6.33 17.64 -18.27
C GLU A 151 5.57 16.48 -17.59
N PRO A 152 5.38 15.31 -18.24
CA PRO A 152 4.54 14.22 -17.72
C PRO A 152 4.92 13.77 -16.31
N ASP A 153 6.20 13.66 -16.02
CA ASP A 153 6.74 13.27 -14.70
C ASP A 153 6.40 14.31 -13.62
N MET A 154 6.34 15.59 -13.97
CA MET A 154 5.96 16.65 -13.02
C MET A 154 4.44 16.76 -12.85
N GLU A 155 3.69 16.59 -13.96
CA GLU A 155 2.21 16.52 -13.90
C GLU A 155 1.72 15.45 -12.93
N ALA A 156 2.35 14.27 -12.96
CA ALA A 156 2.00 13.16 -12.09
C ALA A 156 2.13 13.49 -10.59
N LEU A 157 2.97 14.47 -10.23
CA LEU A 157 3.19 14.88 -8.84
C LEU A 157 2.30 16.03 -8.38
N ILE A 158 1.57 16.68 -9.25
CA ILE A 158 0.68 17.81 -8.88
C ILE A 158 -0.42 17.39 -7.89
N PRO A 159 -1.16 16.28 -8.10
CA PRO A 159 -2.19 15.84 -7.14
C PRO A 159 -1.61 15.54 -5.74
N LEU A 160 -0.38 15.03 -5.67
CA LEU A 160 0.34 14.81 -4.42
C LEU A 160 0.62 16.14 -3.69
N LEU A 161 1.19 17.13 -4.39
CA LEU A 161 1.50 18.44 -3.84
C LEU A 161 0.26 19.25 -3.45
N LYS A 162 -0.87 19.04 -4.16
CA LYS A 162 -2.18 19.60 -3.82
C LYS A 162 -2.89 18.84 -2.69
N ARG A 163 -2.28 17.79 -2.14
CA ARG A 163 -2.85 16.95 -1.08
C ARG A 163 -4.16 16.24 -1.49
N GLU A 164 -4.39 16.02 -2.76
CA GLU A 164 -5.53 15.27 -3.30
C GLU A 164 -5.34 13.77 -3.09
N ILE A 165 -4.08 13.32 -3.21
CA ILE A 165 -3.65 11.94 -2.95
C ILE A 165 -2.45 11.91 -2.00
N PRO A 166 -2.23 10.82 -1.23
CA PRO A 166 -1.08 10.67 -0.34
C PRO A 166 0.18 10.17 -1.07
N ALA A 167 1.34 10.37 -0.43
CA ALA A 167 2.56 9.61 -0.67
C ALA A 167 2.51 8.30 0.11
N HIS A 168 2.78 7.16 -0.52
CA HIS A 168 2.97 5.86 0.13
C HIS A 168 4.46 5.57 0.23
N PHE A 169 5.04 5.76 1.41
CA PHE A 169 6.46 5.57 1.67
C PHE A 169 6.77 4.14 2.14
N HIS A 170 7.46 3.36 1.31
CA HIS A 170 8.12 2.13 1.76
C HIS A 170 9.25 2.49 2.73
N ALA A 171 9.14 2.06 3.98
CA ALA A 171 10.15 2.25 5.00
C ALA A 171 10.02 1.18 6.10
N HIS A 172 11.08 0.39 6.28
CA HIS A 172 11.14 -0.64 7.34
C HIS A 172 11.81 -0.11 8.61
N ARG A 173 12.99 0.48 8.49
CA ARG A 173 13.79 0.91 9.63
C ARG A 173 13.25 2.19 10.26
N ALA A 174 13.44 2.32 11.57
CA ALA A 174 13.02 3.50 12.33
C ALA A 174 13.59 4.82 11.76
N ASP A 175 14.87 4.83 11.38
CA ASP A 175 15.55 6.01 10.81
C ASP A 175 15.01 6.37 9.41
N ASP A 176 14.64 5.38 8.58
CA ASP A 176 14.00 5.59 7.28
C ASP A 176 12.56 6.09 7.45
N ILE A 177 11.80 5.56 8.42
CA ILE A 177 10.46 6.04 8.79
C ILE A 177 10.50 7.52 9.18
N LEU A 178 11.40 7.90 10.10
CA LEU A 178 11.55 9.29 10.52
C LEU A 178 11.99 10.21 9.37
N THR A 179 12.75 9.68 8.41
CA THR A 179 13.15 10.43 7.22
C THR A 179 11.98 10.64 6.27
N ALA A 180 11.12 9.61 6.07
CA ALA A 180 9.88 9.73 5.29
C ALA A 180 8.95 10.79 5.88
N ILE A 181 8.71 10.75 7.18
CA ILE A 181 7.88 11.73 7.91
C ILE A 181 8.44 13.15 7.76
N ARG A 182 9.76 13.32 7.94
CA ARG A 182 10.42 14.61 7.77
C ARG A 182 10.22 15.18 6.37
N ILE A 183 10.36 14.35 5.32
CA ILE A 183 10.14 14.80 3.93
C ILE A 183 8.67 15.13 3.70
N ALA A 184 7.74 14.32 4.23
CA ALA A 184 6.32 14.60 4.14
C ALA A 184 5.96 15.95 4.77
N HIS A 185 6.52 16.27 5.93
CA HIS A 185 6.32 17.57 6.59
C HIS A 185 6.96 18.72 5.81
N GLU A 186 8.20 18.56 5.29
CA GLU A 186 8.90 19.58 4.50
C GLU A 186 8.08 20.03 3.27
N PHE A 187 7.33 19.12 2.66
CA PHE A 187 6.51 19.39 1.47
C PHE A 187 5.01 19.42 1.75
N ASN A 188 4.60 19.38 3.03
CA ASN A 188 3.19 19.39 3.46
C ASN A 188 2.34 18.29 2.77
N LEU A 189 2.86 17.09 2.65
CA LEU A 189 2.17 15.98 1.99
C LEU A 189 1.19 15.27 2.94
N LYS A 190 0.09 14.73 2.39
CA LYS A 190 -0.56 13.58 3.01
C LYS A 190 0.31 12.36 2.77
N TYR A 191 0.37 11.42 3.71
CA TYR A 191 1.22 10.25 3.54
C TYR A 191 0.75 9.03 4.32
N CYS A 192 1.21 7.86 3.89
CA CYS A 192 1.16 6.58 4.61
C CYS A 192 2.57 6.01 4.71
N ILE A 193 2.86 5.27 5.77
CA ILE A 193 4.10 4.50 5.93
C ILE A 193 3.79 3.04 5.67
N LEU A 194 4.44 2.45 4.67
CA LEU A 194 4.30 1.04 4.32
C LEU A 194 5.35 0.22 5.08
N HIS A 195 4.95 -0.99 5.49
CA HIS A 195 5.72 -1.97 6.25
C HIS A 195 5.96 -1.59 7.71
N ALA A 196 6.56 -0.43 7.98
CA ALA A 196 6.73 0.13 9.32
C ALA A 196 7.38 -0.83 10.33
N THR A 197 8.24 -1.75 9.88
CA THR A 197 8.82 -2.85 10.69
C THR A 197 9.49 -2.39 11.98
N GLY A 198 10.18 -1.25 11.95
CA GLY A 198 10.87 -0.68 13.11
C GLY A 198 10.07 0.40 13.86
N ALA A 199 8.79 0.61 13.53
CA ALA A 199 7.99 1.70 14.07
C ALA A 199 7.74 1.59 15.59
N GLU A 200 7.65 0.37 16.12
CA GLU A 200 7.48 0.14 17.56
C GLU A 200 8.60 0.76 18.41
N LYS A 201 9.84 0.86 17.86
CA LYS A 201 11.00 1.44 18.55
C LYS A 201 10.92 2.96 18.70
N ILE A 202 10.07 3.60 17.94
CA ILE A 202 9.95 5.05 17.84
C ILE A 202 8.51 5.53 18.06
N THR A 203 7.65 4.69 18.63
CA THR A 203 6.22 4.99 18.84
C THR A 203 6.02 6.35 19.53
N ASP A 204 6.83 6.66 20.54
CA ASP A 204 6.76 7.96 21.24
C ASP A 204 7.07 9.17 20.35
N CYS A 205 7.82 8.96 19.27
CA CYS A 205 8.17 10.01 18.31
C CYS A 205 7.11 10.21 17.23
N ILE A 206 6.28 9.19 16.97
CA ILE A 206 5.37 9.17 15.81
C ILE A 206 3.89 9.04 16.16
N LYS A 207 3.55 8.88 17.45
CA LYS A 207 2.15 8.67 17.90
C LYS A 207 1.19 9.81 17.57
N ASP A 208 1.70 11.03 17.41
CA ASP A 208 0.92 12.21 17.09
C ASP A 208 0.83 12.49 15.58
N GLU A 209 1.37 11.58 14.74
CA GLU A 209 1.30 11.70 13.29
C GLU A 209 -0.09 11.31 12.76
N HIS A 210 -0.66 12.16 11.93
CA HIS A 210 -1.95 11.94 11.28
C HIS A 210 -1.76 11.18 9.95
N ALA A 211 -1.27 9.96 10.03
CA ALA A 211 -0.99 9.08 8.89
C ALA A 211 -1.47 7.66 9.18
N VAL A 212 -1.76 6.90 8.12
CA VAL A 212 -1.99 5.46 8.24
C VAL A 212 -0.65 4.72 8.15
N PHE A 213 -0.42 3.82 9.09
CA PHE A 213 0.71 2.89 9.09
C PHE A 213 0.24 1.54 8.55
N VAL A 214 0.70 1.16 7.37
CA VAL A 214 0.36 -0.10 6.69
C VAL A 214 1.40 -1.13 7.06
N VAL A 215 1.12 -1.92 8.12
CA VAL A 215 2.08 -2.82 8.76
C VAL A 215 2.08 -4.20 8.11
N GLY A 216 3.25 -4.71 7.78
CA GLY A 216 3.47 -6.04 7.21
C GLY A 216 4.32 -6.02 5.94
N PRO A 217 4.59 -7.23 5.33
CA PRO A 217 4.24 -8.54 5.85
C PRO A 217 5.09 -8.92 7.06
N SER A 218 4.50 -9.62 8.03
CA SER A 218 5.20 -10.08 9.24
C SER A 218 5.38 -11.59 9.30
N MET A 219 4.92 -12.32 8.27
CA MET A 219 5.05 -13.77 8.16
C MET A 219 6.24 -14.13 7.28
N GLY A 220 7.03 -15.08 7.76
CA GLY A 220 8.19 -15.59 7.03
C GLY A 220 9.53 -15.18 7.65
N PRO A 221 10.64 -15.76 7.17
CA PRO A 221 11.98 -15.38 7.61
C PRO A 221 12.33 -13.97 7.14
N ALA A 222 13.19 -13.29 7.90
CA ALA A 222 13.76 -12.02 7.45
C ALA A 222 14.59 -12.25 6.18
N GLY A 223 14.09 -11.83 5.02
CA GLY A 223 14.75 -11.99 3.73
C GLY A 223 15.88 -10.99 3.49
N LYS A 224 15.93 -9.91 4.29
CA LYS A 224 16.89 -8.82 4.15
C LYS A 224 17.10 -8.12 5.51
N PRO A 225 18.26 -7.39 5.70
CA PRO A 225 18.60 -6.77 6.97
C PRO A 225 17.53 -5.85 7.57
N GLU A 226 16.82 -5.09 6.75
CA GLU A 226 15.82 -4.14 7.24
C GLU A 226 14.51 -4.80 7.71
N THR A 227 14.29 -6.08 7.37
CA THR A 227 13.12 -6.86 7.84
C THR A 227 13.42 -7.68 9.11
N VAL A 228 14.67 -7.66 9.59
CA VAL A 228 15.02 -8.26 10.88
C VAL A 228 14.28 -7.51 12.00
N GLY A 229 13.48 -8.24 12.78
CA GLY A 229 12.62 -7.67 13.82
C GLY A 229 11.18 -7.42 13.37
N GLY A 230 10.79 -7.88 12.18
CA GLY A 230 9.38 -7.92 11.79
C GLY A 230 8.56 -8.75 12.81
N SER A 231 7.46 -8.16 13.28
CA SER A 231 6.63 -8.76 14.34
C SER A 231 5.15 -8.46 14.09
N PHE A 232 4.30 -9.43 14.40
CA PHE A 232 2.85 -9.21 14.43
C PHE A 232 2.43 -8.30 15.60
N ALA A 233 3.27 -8.14 16.63
CA ALA A 233 3.00 -7.24 17.75
C ALA A 233 3.05 -5.74 17.33
N THR A 234 3.83 -5.39 16.32
CA THR A 234 3.99 -3.99 15.87
C THR A 234 2.65 -3.31 15.59
N ALA A 235 1.72 -3.98 14.90
CA ALA A 235 0.39 -3.43 14.62
C ALA A 235 -0.39 -3.13 15.91
N GLY A 236 -0.32 -4.03 16.90
CA GLY A 236 -0.95 -3.85 18.22
C GLY A 236 -0.35 -2.70 19.01
N VAL A 237 0.97 -2.58 19.04
CA VAL A 237 1.69 -1.48 19.73
C VAL A 237 1.29 -0.12 19.16
N LEU A 238 1.30 0.05 17.84
CA LEU A 238 0.92 1.30 17.20
C LEU A 238 -0.56 1.64 17.43
N THR A 239 -1.45 0.64 17.33
CA THR A 239 -2.89 0.83 17.59
C THR A 239 -3.15 1.22 19.05
N ALA A 240 -2.45 0.60 20.01
CA ALA A 240 -2.56 0.95 21.44
C ALA A 240 -2.08 2.37 21.74
N ALA A 241 -1.17 2.91 20.92
CA ALA A 241 -0.73 4.30 20.97
C ALA A 241 -1.71 5.28 20.28
N GLY A 242 -2.87 4.82 19.78
CA GLY A 242 -3.91 5.64 19.15
C GLY A 242 -3.71 5.90 17.65
N MET A 243 -2.77 5.21 17.01
CA MET A 243 -2.45 5.38 15.60
C MET A 243 -3.40 4.59 14.70
N GLU A 244 -3.68 5.10 13.50
CA GLU A 244 -4.42 4.35 12.47
C GLU A 244 -3.50 3.33 11.79
N VAL A 245 -3.84 2.04 11.92
CA VAL A 245 -3.04 0.93 11.40
C VAL A 245 -3.86 0.11 10.41
N ALA A 246 -3.34 -0.11 9.21
CA ALA A 246 -3.76 -1.14 8.27
C ALA A 246 -2.78 -2.31 8.30
N ILE A 247 -3.25 -3.51 7.98
CA ILE A 247 -2.43 -4.72 7.85
C ILE A 247 -2.32 -5.05 6.37
N THR A 248 -1.12 -5.43 5.91
CA THR A 248 -0.86 -5.82 4.53
C THR A 248 -0.12 -7.14 4.43
N THR A 249 -0.37 -7.85 3.34
CA THR A 249 0.38 -9.05 2.94
C THR A 249 1.58 -8.73 2.07
N ASP A 250 1.59 -7.52 1.46
CA ASP A 250 2.61 -7.15 0.47
C ASP A 250 2.67 -8.22 -0.67
N HIS A 251 1.49 -8.67 -1.12
CA HIS A 251 1.44 -9.67 -2.20
C HIS A 251 2.21 -9.12 -3.42
N ASP A 252 3.18 -9.81 -3.92
CA ASP A 252 3.43 -11.27 -3.95
C ASP A 252 4.38 -11.80 -2.86
N VAL A 253 4.95 -10.93 -2.01
CA VAL A 253 5.87 -11.35 -0.93
C VAL A 253 5.21 -12.39 -0.03
N THR A 254 3.94 -12.19 0.32
CA THR A 254 3.11 -13.18 1.01
C THR A 254 1.74 -13.28 0.32
N PRO A 255 1.19 -14.48 0.16
CA PRO A 255 -0.08 -14.67 -0.51
C PRO A 255 -1.21 -13.79 0.05
N LEU A 256 -1.89 -13.03 -0.81
CA LEU A 256 -2.94 -12.09 -0.45
C LEU A 256 -4.08 -12.74 0.35
N TRP A 257 -4.45 -13.99 0.03
CA TRP A 257 -5.51 -14.73 0.73
C TRP A 257 -5.21 -15.06 2.19
N LEU A 258 -4.00 -14.78 2.67
CA LEU A 258 -3.63 -14.89 4.08
C LEU A 258 -3.93 -13.62 4.90
N LEU A 259 -4.48 -12.57 4.32
CA LEU A 259 -4.77 -11.31 5.02
C LEU A 259 -5.59 -11.49 6.32
N PRO A 260 -6.66 -12.32 6.37
CA PRO A 260 -7.37 -12.59 7.63
C PRO A 260 -6.48 -13.27 8.68
N SER A 261 -5.59 -14.17 8.24
CA SER A 261 -4.64 -14.87 9.13
C SER A 261 -3.60 -13.90 9.72
N PHE A 262 -3.14 -12.92 8.93
CA PHE A 262 -2.26 -11.86 9.43
C PHE A 262 -2.93 -11.04 10.54
N ALA A 263 -4.18 -10.63 10.34
CA ALA A 263 -4.96 -9.92 11.35
C ALA A 263 -5.15 -10.78 12.63
N ALA A 264 -5.47 -12.07 12.46
CA ALA A 264 -5.59 -13.01 13.58
C ALA A 264 -4.27 -13.15 14.37
N MET A 265 -3.14 -13.19 13.68
CA MET A 265 -1.82 -13.24 14.32
C MET A 265 -1.50 -11.94 15.07
N CYS A 266 -1.88 -10.77 14.54
CA CYS A 266 -1.76 -9.50 15.26
C CYS A 266 -2.61 -9.51 16.55
N VAL A 267 -3.83 -10.06 16.52
CA VAL A 267 -4.67 -10.23 17.72
C VAL A 267 -4.02 -11.16 18.73
N ARG A 268 -3.46 -12.29 18.29
CA ARG A 268 -2.72 -13.21 19.17
C ARG A 268 -1.56 -12.51 19.87
N GLU A 269 -0.89 -11.58 19.20
CA GLU A 269 0.22 -10.79 19.76
C GLU A 269 -0.24 -9.52 20.48
N GLY A 270 -1.54 -9.40 20.80
CA GLY A 270 -2.09 -8.36 21.69
C GLY A 270 -2.83 -7.20 21.01
N MET A 271 -3.00 -7.22 19.70
CA MET A 271 -3.85 -6.21 19.03
C MET A 271 -5.32 -6.42 19.43
N ASN A 272 -6.06 -5.31 19.65
CA ASN A 272 -7.50 -5.39 19.88
C ASN A 272 -8.20 -6.01 18.65
N GLU A 273 -9.09 -6.98 18.87
CA GLU A 273 -9.77 -7.72 17.81
C GLU A 273 -10.59 -6.82 16.87
N TYR A 274 -11.33 -5.86 17.43
CA TYR A 274 -12.10 -4.90 16.61
C TYR A 274 -11.18 -3.99 15.78
N ALA A 275 -10.08 -3.53 16.35
CA ALA A 275 -9.07 -2.76 15.62
C ALA A 275 -8.42 -3.59 14.49
N ALA A 276 -8.19 -4.89 14.71
CA ALA A 276 -7.67 -5.78 13.67
C ALA A 276 -8.68 -5.98 12.52
N LEU A 277 -9.98 -6.07 12.80
CA LEU A 277 -11.03 -6.07 11.77
C LEU A 277 -11.05 -4.74 10.98
N GLN A 278 -10.90 -3.61 11.67
CA GLN A 278 -10.79 -2.31 11.03
C GLN A 278 -9.52 -2.19 10.17
N ALA A 279 -8.42 -2.79 10.61
CA ALA A 279 -7.13 -2.76 9.94
C ALA A 279 -7.09 -3.52 8.60
N ILE A 280 -8.11 -4.35 8.31
CA ILE A 280 -8.29 -5.05 7.03
C ILE A 280 -9.59 -4.67 6.31
N THR A 281 -10.24 -3.58 6.74
CA THR A 281 -11.50 -3.09 6.13
C THR A 281 -11.48 -1.57 5.95
N ILE A 282 -11.86 -0.80 6.98
CA ILE A 282 -12.06 0.66 6.86
C ILE A 282 -10.73 1.45 6.86
N ILE A 283 -9.73 1.02 7.62
CA ILE A 283 -8.45 1.76 7.67
C ILE A 283 -7.69 1.71 6.34
N PRO A 284 -7.52 0.54 5.67
CA PRO A 284 -6.95 0.52 4.33
C PRO A 284 -7.78 1.33 3.31
N ALA A 285 -9.11 1.36 3.41
CA ALA A 285 -9.93 2.22 2.56
C ALA A 285 -9.62 3.71 2.76
N LYS A 286 -9.39 4.16 4.00
CA LYS A 286 -8.94 5.54 4.31
C LYS A 286 -7.55 5.82 3.75
N ALA A 287 -6.61 4.88 3.89
CA ALA A 287 -5.26 5.02 3.35
C ALA A 287 -5.26 5.30 1.83
N LEU A 288 -6.24 4.74 1.12
CA LEU A 288 -6.42 4.90 -0.32
C LEU A 288 -7.36 6.06 -0.70
N GLY A 289 -8.04 6.66 0.26
CA GLY A 289 -9.04 7.72 0.04
C GLY A 289 -10.25 7.21 -0.76
N ILE A 290 -10.72 6.00 -0.44
CA ILE A 290 -11.89 5.33 -1.02
C ILE A 290 -12.91 4.90 0.05
N ASP A 291 -12.73 5.36 1.28
CA ASP A 291 -13.59 5.04 2.42
C ASP A 291 -15.01 5.59 2.31
N ALA A 292 -15.25 6.52 1.39
CA ALA A 292 -16.60 6.95 1.02
C ALA A 292 -17.39 5.83 0.29
N CYS A 293 -16.70 4.94 -0.44
CA CYS A 293 -17.32 3.90 -1.27
C CYS A 293 -17.32 2.53 -0.60
N VAL A 294 -16.21 2.15 0.06
CA VAL A 294 -15.99 0.78 0.57
C VAL A 294 -15.52 0.76 2.03
N GLY A 295 -15.18 -0.41 2.57
CA GLY A 295 -14.55 -0.60 3.88
C GLY A 295 -15.52 -0.63 5.07
N SER A 296 -16.81 -0.38 4.88
CA SER A 296 -17.83 -0.54 5.92
C SER A 296 -19.23 -0.77 5.33
N ILE A 297 -20.08 -1.49 6.04
CA ILE A 297 -21.47 -1.70 5.65
C ILE A 297 -22.28 -0.49 6.12
N LYS A 298 -22.56 0.43 5.19
CA LYS A 298 -23.39 1.64 5.42
C LYS A 298 -24.23 1.93 4.19
N VAL A 299 -25.41 2.52 4.39
CA VAL A 299 -26.24 3.02 3.28
C VAL A 299 -25.44 4.04 2.47
N GLY A 300 -25.48 3.90 1.15
CA GLY A 300 -24.75 4.77 0.19
C GLY A 300 -23.35 4.29 -0.18
N LYS A 301 -22.84 3.20 0.45
CA LYS A 301 -21.62 2.54 0.03
C LYS A 301 -21.90 1.34 -0.87
N ASP A 302 -20.89 0.92 -1.58
CA ASP A 302 -20.95 -0.26 -2.44
C ASP A 302 -21.19 -1.52 -1.60
N ALA A 303 -22.01 -2.44 -2.14
CA ALA A 303 -22.32 -3.68 -1.47
C ALA A 303 -21.19 -4.71 -1.67
N ASP A 304 -20.03 -4.40 -1.11
CA ASP A 304 -18.90 -5.32 -1.00
C ASP A 304 -18.98 -6.01 0.36
N ILE A 305 -19.38 -7.27 0.36
CA ILE A 305 -19.77 -8.01 1.57
C ILE A 305 -19.18 -9.41 1.54
N VAL A 306 -18.68 -9.85 2.68
CA VAL A 306 -18.21 -11.23 2.89
C VAL A 306 -19.02 -11.90 3.98
N VAL A 307 -19.47 -13.12 3.70
CA VAL A 307 -20.20 -13.97 4.65
C VAL A 307 -19.28 -15.13 5.07
N PHE A 308 -18.98 -15.20 6.36
CA PHE A 308 -18.17 -16.26 6.96
C PHE A 308 -19.02 -17.27 7.71
N THR A 309 -18.61 -18.55 7.75
CA THR A 309 -19.26 -19.61 8.53
C THR A 309 -19.05 -19.47 10.04
N GLY A 310 -17.99 -18.77 10.46
CA GLY A 310 -17.61 -18.51 11.85
C GLY A 310 -16.84 -17.19 11.96
N HIS A 311 -16.20 -16.96 13.09
CA HIS A 311 -15.38 -15.77 13.28
C HIS A 311 -14.21 -15.74 12.26
N PRO A 312 -13.96 -14.64 11.53
CA PRO A 312 -12.97 -14.58 10.43
C PRO A 312 -11.53 -14.88 10.87
N PHE A 313 -11.22 -14.70 12.14
CA PHE A 313 -9.90 -15.00 12.71
C PHE A 313 -9.76 -16.43 13.22
N ASN A 314 -10.80 -17.24 13.16
CA ASN A 314 -10.70 -18.68 13.44
C ASN A 314 -10.22 -19.37 12.16
N TYR A 315 -9.10 -20.08 12.26
CA TYR A 315 -8.45 -20.76 11.13
C TYR A 315 -9.36 -21.76 10.39
N LEU A 316 -10.33 -22.35 11.07
CA LEU A 316 -11.30 -23.31 10.50
C LEU A 316 -12.55 -22.62 9.91
N THR A 317 -12.62 -21.29 9.94
CA THR A 317 -13.72 -20.55 9.35
C THR A 317 -13.57 -20.52 7.84
N GLU A 318 -14.66 -20.79 7.14
CA GLU A 318 -14.75 -20.73 5.69
C GLU A 318 -15.48 -19.47 5.23
N VAL A 319 -15.12 -18.96 4.06
CA VAL A 319 -15.91 -17.94 3.35
C VAL A 319 -17.06 -18.65 2.63
N ARG A 320 -18.29 -18.28 2.97
CA ARG A 320 -19.51 -18.84 2.42
C ARG A 320 -19.99 -18.13 1.15
N ALA A 321 -19.78 -16.83 1.09
CA ALA A 321 -20.13 -16.01 -0.06
C ALA A 321 -19.36 -14.70 -0.05
N VAL A 322 -19.03 -14.21 -1.24
CA VAL A 322 -18.43 -12.88 -1.46
C VAL A 322 -19.28 -12.13 -2.48
N PHE A 323 -19.60 -10.89 -2.13
CA PHE A 323 -20.30 -9.97 -3.02
C PHE A 323 -19.40 -8.77 -3.29
N ILE A 324 -19.33 -8.37 -4.55
CA ILE A 324 -18.65 -7.14 -5.00
C ILE A 324 -19.67 -6.34 -5.83
N ASN A 325 -19.90 -5.08 -5.48
CA ASN A 325 -20.94 -4.24 -6.09
C ASN A 325 -22.35 -4.90 -6.04
N GLY A 326 -22.64 -5.68 -4.99
CA GLY A 326 -23.91 -6.42 -4.86
C GLY A 326 -24.02 -7.67 -5.72
N VAL A 327 -23.00 -7.98 -6.53
CA VAL A 327 -22.95 -9.19 -7.35
C VAL A 327 -22.22 -10.29 -6.59
N LYS A 328 -22.83 -11.47 -6.47
CA LYS A 328 -22.17 -12.63 -5.90
C LYS A 328 -21.06 -13.11 -6.84
N VAL A 329 -19.81 -13.16 -6.33
CA VAL A 329 -18.61 -13.54 -7.11
C VAL A 329 -18.00 -14.85 -6.65
N GLU A 330 -18.33 -15.30 -5.43
CA GLU A 330 -17.90 -16.59 -4.85
C GLU A 330 -19.05 -17.18 -4.01
#